data_e644491b32726fe2518e8d9a71ebc19a
#
_entry.id   e644491b32726fe2518e8d9a71ebc19a
#
_cell.length_a   1.000
_cell.length_b   1.000
_cell.length_c   1.000
_cell.angle_alpha   90.00
_cell.angle_beta   90.00
_cell.angle_gamma   90.00
#
_symmetry.space_group_name_H-M   'P 1'
#
loop_
_entity.id
_entity.type
_entity.pdbx_description
1 polymer ?
#
loop_
_entity_poly.entity_id
_entity_poly.type
_entity_poly.pdbx_seq_one_letter_code
_entity_poly.pdbx_strand_id
1 'polypeptide(L)'
;MENKKVLLMILDGWGEGRHDHSNAIYTQGAPYIDRLRERYPMSHLQACGEYVGLPAGQMGNSEVGHTNLGAGRVVYQDLVKINIACREHKLLDNKEIRAAYDYVKKSGKKLHFFGLCSHGGVHSSLDHLYEFLSVAKQEGLEDVYVHCFMDGRDTDPHSGLGFVKELEEKMAQSTGKVATVCGRFYAMDRDKRWARVKEAYDMLVEGKGAEFTSATEAIQASYDADVTDEFIKPVVITRDGAPLAKVEEGDAVIFYNFRNDRARELTAVLTQTEMPEEGMHTIPLYYCCLTPYDASFSGLHILFDKEDVKDTLGEVVSRAGKRQLRIAETEKYAHVTFFFNGGREEPFEGEDRILVNSPKVATYDLQPEMSAVEVTDKLCAAIRSEKEDLIVLNFANGDMVGHTGVYGAICNAVGCVDGCVAAVVTCALAHGYAVLLTADHGNADHAVNDDGSPNTAHSLNPVQFIVIGAGDEVKDVKDGALCNVAPTILKLMGIPQPEAMTAEPLI
;
A
#
# COMPACT_ATOMS: atom_id res chain seq x y z
N MET A 1 -23.15 -23.18 15.06
CA MET A 1 -23.83 -22.35 14.04
C MET A 1 -24.20 -23.24 12.86
N GLU A 2 -25.41 -23.16 12.38
CA GLU A 2 -25.78 -23.80 11.10
C GLU A 2 -25.07 -23.06 9.95
N ASN A 3 -24.66 -23.81 8.91
CA ASN A 3 -24.04 -23.25 7.70
C ASN A 3 -24.98 -22.22 7.05
N LYS A 4 -24.70 -20.94 7.20
CA LYS A 4 -25.51 -19.84 6.64
C LYS A 4 -25.08 -19.52 5.21
N LYS A 5 -26.05 -19.11 4.39
CA LYS A 5 -25.76 -18.33 3.19
C LYS A 5 -25.48 -16.90 3.64
N VAL A 6 -24.51 -16.25 3.03
CA VAL A 6 -24.05 -14.92 3.46
C VAL A 6 -24.07 -13.92 2.31
N LEU A 7 -24.59 -12.74 2.56
CA LEU A 7 -24.47 -11.56 1.71
C LEU A 7 -23.58 -10.53 2.39
N LEU A 8 -22.41 -10.24 1.81
CA LEU A 8 -21.60 -9.07 2.16
C LEU A 8 -22.07 -7.88 1.33
N MET A 9 -22.54 -6.85 1.99
CA MET A 9 -22.99 -5.60 1.38
C MET A 9 -22.01 -4.48 1.75
N ILE A 10 -21.33 -3.93 0.75
CA ILE A 10 -20.35 -2.87 0.91
C ILE A 10 -20.96 -1.57 0.39
N LEU A 11 -21.14 -0.61 1.29
CA LEU A 11 -21.59 0.76 0.97
C LEU A 11 -20.33 1.61 0.76
N ASP A 12 -19.87 1.75 -0.47
CA ASP A 12 -18.63 2.44 -0.81
C ASP A 12 -18.64 3.89 -0.35
N GLY A 13 -17.62 4.31 0.39
CA GLY A 13 -17.52 5.67 0.90
C GLY A 13 -18.45 6.00 2.07
N TRP A 14 -18.96 5.01 2.81
CA TRP A 14 -19.92 5.20 3.91
C TRP A 14 -19.24 5.08 5.28
N GLY A 15 -18.58 6.16 5.72
CA GLY A 15 -17.92 6.22 7.03
C GLY A 15 -18.84 6.67 8.17
N GLU A 16 -18.29 6.63 9.38
CA GLU A 16 -18.92 7.10 10.62
C GLU A 16 -18.38 8.48 11.02
N GLY A 17 -18.89 9.54 10.37
CA GLY A 17 -18.47 10.91 10.59
C GLY A 17 -19.15 11.63 11.75
N ARG A 18 -18.91 12.94 11.84
CA ARG A 18 -19.55 13.80 12.86
C ARG A 18 -21.07 13.87 12.67
N HIS A 19 -21.76 14.15 13.75
CA HIS A 19 -23.22 14.38 13.73
C HIS A 19 -23.54 15.86 13.49
N ASP A 20 -23.07 16.40 12.38
CA ASP A 20 -23.28 17.80 11.97
C ASP A 20 -23.38 17.92 10.44
N HIS A 21 -23.46 19.15 9.93
CA HIS A 21 -23.59 19.43 8.50
C HIS A 21 -22.40 18.98 7.65
N SER A 22 -21.23 18.69 8.23
CA SER A 22 -20.10 18.16 7.45
C SER A 22 -20.36 16.75 6.92
N ASN A 23 -21.29 16.03 7.54
CA ASN A 23 -21.66 14.65 7.23
C ASN A 23 -22.99 14.61 6.46
N ALA A 24 -22.91 14.27 5.17
CA ALA A 24 -24.11 14.19 4.32
C ALA A 24 -25.01 12.99 4.69
N ILE A 25 -24.42 11.90 5.21
CA ILE A 25 -25.16 10.72 5.68
C ILE A 25 -26.05 11.12 6.87
N TYR A 26 -25.46 11.80 7.85
CA TYR A 26 -26.18 12.27 9.02
C TYR A 26 -27.26 13.30 8.66
N THR A 27 -26.92 14.26 7.79
CA THR A 27 -27.85 15.35 7.41
C THR A 27 -29.03 14.83 6.60
N GLN A 28 -28.81 13.93 5.66
CA GLN A 28 -29.87 13.30 4.87
C GLN A 28 -30.71 12.35 5.74
N GLY A 29 -30.04 11.63 6.64
CA GLY A 29 -30.55 10.49 7.36
C GLY A 29 -30.66 9.23 6.49
N ALA A 30 -30.47 8.10 7.13
CA ALA A 30 -30.60 6.77 6.53
C ALA A 30 -31.54 5.91 7.40
N PRO A 31 -32.84 6.19 7.40
CA PRO A 31 -33.80 5.69 8.41
C PRO A 31 -33.94 4.17 8.42
N TYR A 32 -33.64 3.49 7.31
CA TYR A 32 -33.67 2.03 7.31
C TYR A 32 -32.39 1.46 7.94
N ILE A 33 -31.24 1.99 7.57
CA ILE A 33 -29.95 1.59 8.15
C ILE A 33 -29.93 1.92 9.65
N ASP A 34 -30.44 3.05 10.08
CA ASP A 34 -30.56 3.41 11.51
C ASP A 34 -31.36 2.37 12.29
N ARG A 35 -32.52 1.92 11.74
CA ARG A 35 -33.29 0.83 12.36
C ARG A 35 -32.54 -0.51 12.40
N LEU A 36 -31.65 -0.79 11.43
CA LEU A 36 -30.81 -1.97 11.47
C LEU A 36 -29.80 -1.88 12.62
N ARG A 37 -29.19 -0.71 12.83
CA ARG A 37 -28.26 -0.44 13.94
C ARG A 37 -28.90 -0.62 15.31
N GLU A 38 -30.16 -0.22 15.45
CA GLU A 38 -30.91 -0.39 16.69
C GLU A 38 -31.33 -1.85 16.97
N ARG A 39 -31.51 -2.62 15.90
CA ARG A 39 -32.08 -3.96 15.98
C ARG A 39 -31.09 -5.08 16.02
N TYR A 40 -29.95 -4.91 15.38
CA TYR A 40 -28.95 -5.96 15.16
C TYR A 40 -27.60 -5.61 15.80
N PRO A 41 -26.78 -6.62 16.16
CA PRO A 41 -25.42 -6.38 16.65
C PRO A 41 -24.60 -5.60 15.63
N MET A 42 -23.93 -4.56 16.11
CA MET A 42 -23.08 -3.70 15.30
C MET A 42 -21.77 -3.35 16.02
N SER A 43 -20.76 -3.04 15.25
CA SER A 43 -19.46 -2.57 15.69
C SER A 43 -18.85 -1.61 14.65
N HIS A 44 -17.61 -1.17 14.90
CA HIS A 44 -16.87 -0.31 13.99
C HIS A 44 -15.63 -1.02 13.49
N LEU A 45 -15.31 -0.81 12.20
CA LEU A 45 -14.09 -1.30 11.58
C LEU A 45 -13.17 -0.14 11.21
N GLN A 46 -11.90 -0.29 11.54
CA GLN A 46 -10.86 0.61 11.05
C GLN A 46 -10.62 0.37 9.56
N ALA A 47 -10.65 1.46 8.78
CA ALA A 47 -10.58 1.42 7.32
C ALA A 47 -9.45 2.31 6.75
N CYS A 48 -8.50 2.75 7.59
CA CYS A 48 -7.43 3.67 7.20
C CYS A 48 -6.09 3.31 7.85
N GLY A 49 -5.01 3.92 7.38
CA GLY A 49 -3.67 3.77 7.93
C GLY A 49 -3.21 2.32 8.03
N GLU A 50 -2.42 2.00 9.04
CA GLU A 50 -1.81 0.67 9.22
C GLU A 50 -2.83 -0.46 9.37
N TYR A 51 -4.08 -0.17 9.76
CA TYR A 51 -5.15 -1.17 9.86
C TYR A 51 -5.55 -1.79 8.50
N VAL A 52 -5.21 -1.11 7.42
CA VAL A 52 -5.46 -1.58 6.05
C VAL A 52 -4.18 -1.67 5.22
N GLY A 53 -3.02 -1.59 5.89
CA GLY A 53 -1.71 -1.72 5.25
C GLY A 53 -1.17 -0.46 4.57
N LEU A 54 -1.74 0.71 4.90
CA LEU A 54 -1.29 2.03 4.46
C LEU A 54 -0.43 2.71 5.54
N PRO A 55 0.38 3.73 5.19
CA PRO A 55 1.07 4.56 6.19
C PRO A 55 0.12 5.14 7.24
N ALA A 56 0.60 5.32 8.47
CA ALA A 56 -0.18 5.93 9.55
C ALA A 56 -0.75 7.31 9.12
N GLY A 57 -2.04 7.54 9.40
CA GLY A 57 -2.73 8.78 9.03
C GLY A 57 -3.13 8.92 7.55
N GLN A 58 -2.87 7.91 6.72
CA GLN A 58 -3.34 7.89 5.34
C GLN A 58 -4.78 7.35 5.26
N MET A 59 -5.63 8.07 4.54
CA MET A 59 -7.02 7.66 4.26
C MET A 59 -7.04 6.33 3.48
N GLY A 60 -8.03 5.48 3.79
CA GLY A 60 -8.33 4.30 3.01
C GLY A 60 -8.80 4.65 1.59
N ASN A 61 -8.86 3.63 0.75
CA ASN A 61 -9.41 3.71 -0.60
C ASN A 61 -10.02 2.38 -1.00
N SER A 62 -10.81 2.37 -2.07
CA SER A 62 -11.58 1.18 -2.47
C SER A 62 -10.69 -0.01 -2.85
N GLU A 63 -9.52 0.20 -3.48
CA GLU A 63 -8.59 -0.88 -3.84
C GLU A 63 -8.08 -1.61 -2.60
N VAL A 64 -7.54 -0.84 -1.66
CA VAL A 64 -6.99 -1.36 -0.40
C VAL A 64 -8.10 -1.93 0.49
N GLY A 65 -9.24 -1.24 0.59
CA GLY A 65 -10.39 -1.66 1.39
C GLY A 65 -10.91 -3.03 0.93
N HIS A 66 -11.19 -3.19 -0.37
CA HIS A 66 -11.69 -4.47 -0.90
C HIS A 66 -10.66 -5.60 -0.84
N THR A 67 -9.37 -5.28 -1.02
CA THR A 67 -8.29 -6.26 -0.84
C THR A 67 -8.27 -6.80 0.59
N ASN A 68 -8.37 -5.93 1.60
CA ASN A 68 -8.40 -6.36 3.00
C ASN A 68 -9.68 -7.14 3.35
N LEU A 69 -10.86 -6.69 2.85
CA LEU A 69 -12.13 -7.39 3.02
C LEU A 69 -12.07 -8.84 2.49
N GLY A 70 -11.36 -9.06 1.37
CA GLY A 70 -11.21 -10.36 0.77
C GLY A 70 -10.07 -11.23 1.33
N ALA A 71 -9.01 -10.61 1.83
CA ALA A 71 -7.78 -11.31 2.22
C ALA A 71 -7.82 -11.97 3.61
N GLY A 72 -8.71 -11.51 4.51
CA GLY A 72 -8.75 -12.01 5.89
C GLY A 72 -7.49 -11.73 6.72
N ARG A 73 -6.68 -10.80 6.27
CA ARG A 73 -5.46 -10.28 6.92
C ARG A 73 -5.16 -8.88 6.43
N VAL A 74 -4.36 -8.12 7.17
CA VAL A 74 -3.88 -6.83 6.69
C VAL A 74 -2.89 -7.05 5.54
N VAL A 75 -3.19 -6.49 4.37
CA VAL A 75 -2.31 -6.53 3.20
C VAL A 75 -1.50 -5.25 3.16
N TYR A 76 -0.28 -5.31 3.69
CA TYR A 76 0.59 -4.14 3.79
C TYR A 76 1.18 -3.74 2.43
N GLN A 77 1.19 -2.43 2.14
CA GLN A 77 2.02 -1.88 1.08
C GLN A 77 3.51 -2.04 1.41
N ASP A 78 4.36 -2.13 0.39
CA ASP A 78 5.80 -2.39 0.56
C ASP A 78 6.46 -1.43 1.56
N LEU A 79 6.19 -0.12 1.45
CA LEU A 79 6.70 0.88 2.40
C LEU A 79 6.31 0.56 3.86
N VAL A 80 5.07 0.14 4.08
CA VAL A 80 4.58 -0.12 5.44
C VAL A 80 5.19 -1.40 6.01
N LYS A 81 5.38 -2.45 5.18
CA LYS A 81 6.10 -3.66 5.58
C LYS A 81 7.52 -3.34 6.05
N ILE A 82 8.23 -2.50 5.28
CA ILE A 82 9.59 -2.08 5.61
C ILE A 82 9.60 -1.26 6.89
N ASN A 83 8.69 -0.27 7.02
CA ASN A 83 8.56 0.55 8.21
C ASN A 83 8.33 -0.28 9.48
N ILE A 84 7.44 -1.29 9.41
CA ILE A 84 7.16 -2.19 10.53
C ILE A 84 8.40 -3.01 10.87
N ALA A 85 9.06 -3.62 9.87
CA ALA A 85 10.27 -4.41 10.09
C ALA A 85 11.39 -3.60 10.74
N CYS A 86 11.56 -2.33 10.34
CA CYS A 86 12.53 -1.42 10.95
C CYS A 86 12.12 -1.01 12.36
N ARG A 87 10.88 -0.59 12.58
CA ARG A 87 10.36 -0.15 13.88
C ARG A 87 10.41 -1.26 14.95
N GLU A 88 10.18 -2.49 14.53
CA GLU A 88 10.19 -3.67 15.42
C GLU A 88 11.57 -4.34 15.52
N HIS A 89 12.61 -3.78 14.87
CA HIS A 89 13.96 -4.37 14.81
C HIS A 89 13.99 -5.80 14.29
N LYS A 90 13.16 -6.10 13.27
CA LYS A 90 12.97 -7.45 12.71
C LYS A 90 13.57 -7.62 11.31
N LEU A 91 14.48 -6.75 10.87
CA LEU A 91 15.08 -6.89 9.54
C LEU A 91 15.73 -8.26 9.33
N LEU A 92 16.38 -8.82 10.36
CA LEU A 92 17.01 -10.15 10.26
C LEU A 92 16.04 -11.33 10.27
N ASP A 93 14.74 -11.13 10.51
CA ASP A 93 13.73 -12.17 10.30
C ASP A 93 13.48 -12.40 8.80
N ASN A 94 13.82 -11.42 7.98
CA ASN A 94 13.81 -11.54 6.53
C ASN A 94 15.02 -12.38 6.06
N LYS A 95 14.74 -13.47 5.33
CA LYS A 95 15.75 -14.44 4.88
C LYS A 95 16.76 -13.84 3.91
N GLU A 96 16.33 -12.97 2.99
CA GLU A 96 17.20 -12.33 2.01
C GLU A 96 18.14 -11.32 2.67
N ILE A 97 17.64 -10.55 3.63
CA ILE A 97 18.47 -9.62 4.41
C ILE A 97 19.51 -10.39 5.22
N ARG A 98 19.09 -11.45 5.92
CA ARG A 98 20.02 -12.32 6.65
C ARG A 98 21.10 -12.91 5.72
N ALA A 99 20.69 -13.40 4.54
CA ALA A 99 21.60 -13.97 3.56
C ALA A 99 22.64 -12.95 3.04
N ALA A 100 22.23 -11.69 2.85
CA ALA A 100 23.14 -10.62 2.42
C ALA A 100 24.22 -10.34 3.49
N TYR A 101 23.82 -10.21 4.75
CA TYR A 101 24.79 -10.01 5.84
C TYR A 101 25.70 -11.22 6.05
N ASP A 102 25.15 -12.43 5.97
CA ASP A 102 25.95 -13.67 6.03
C ASP A 102 26.95 -13.77 4.88
N TYR A 103 26.57 -13.34 3.67
CA TYR A 103 27.48 -13.27 2.53
C TYR A 103 28.67 -12.36 2.80
N VAL A 104 28.44 -11.13 3.27
CA VAL A 104 29.50 -10.18 3.62
C VAL A 104 30.42 -10.75 4.69
N LYS A 105 29.88 -11.34 5.75
CA LYS A 105 30.67 -11.98 6.83
C LYS A 105 31.57 -13.11 6.32
N LYS A 106 31.04 -13.95 5.44
CA LYS A 106 31.75 -15.11 4.90
C LYS A 106 32.79 -14.75 3.84
N SER A 107 32.47 -13.78 2.98
CA SER A 107 33.33 -13.36 1.87
C SER A 107 34.42 -12.37 2.29
N GLY A 108 34.19 -11.62 3.37
CA GLY A 108 35.06 -10.50 3.77
C GLY A 108 35.03 -9.34 2.78
N LYS A 109 33.99 -9.25 1.95
CA LYS A 109 33.78 -8.18 0.98
C LYS A 109 33.08 -6.98 1.61
N LYS A 110 33.14 -5.84 0.93
CA LYS A 110 32.50 -4.60 1.39
C LYS A 110 30.98 -4.69 1.26
N LEU A 111 30.29 -3.97 2.15
CA LEU A 111 28.85 -3.71 2.06
C LEU A 111 28.62 -2.26 1.67
N HIS A 112 27.93 -2.05 0.55
CA HIS A 112 27.58 -0.72 0.04
C HIS A 112 26.07 -0.49 0.16
N PHE A 113 25.68 0.67 0.66
CA PHE A 113 24.30 1.15 0.64
C PHE A 113 24.15 2.26 -0.40
N PHE A 114 23.20 2.10 -1.32
CA PHE A 114 22.81 3.11 -2.30
C PHE A 114 21.40 3.61 -1.98
N GLY A 115 21.14 4.88 -2.14
CA GLY A 115 19.79 5.40 -2.04
C GLY A 115 19.69 6.88 -1.83
N LEU A 116 18.47 7.38 -1.96
CA LEU A 116 18.15 8.79 -1.75
C LEU A 116 18.25 9.13 -0.26
N CYS A 117 19.15 10.05 0.06
CA CYS A 117 19.46 10.45 1.42
C CYS A 117 18.57 11.61 1.86
N SER A 118 17.32 11.31 2.24
CA SER A 118 16.37 12.31 2.73
C SER A 118 15.25 11.68 3.58
N HIS A 119 14.50 12.51 4.29
CA HIS A 119 13.26 12.16 4.97
C HIS A 119 12.01 12.43 4.12
N GLY A 120 12.14 12.69 2.83
CA GLY A 120 11.03 12.97 1.92
C GLY A 120 10.01 11.83 1.78
N GLY A 121 10.43 10.59 2.00
CA GLY A 121 9.53 9.42 2.07
C GLY A 121 8.88 9.03 0.73
N VAL A 122 9.36 9.54 -0.39
CA VAL A 122 8.82 9.27 -1.74
C VAL A 122 9.52 8.09 -2.41
N HIS A 123 10.83 8.00 -2.31
CA HIS A 123 11.65 6.96 -2.93
C HIS A 123 12.36 6.06 -1.91
N SER A 124 12.70 6.62 -0.76
CA SER A 124 13.47 5.99 0.30
C SER A 124 13.09 6.57 1.66
N SER A 125 13.65 6.01 2.72
CA SER A 125 13.63 6.58 4.07
C SER A 125 14.99 6.43 4.72
N LEU A 126 15.49 7.50 5.36
CA LEU A 126 16.70 7.43 6.18
C LEU A 126 16.53 6.50 7.39
N ASP A 127 15.32 6.40 7.94
CA ASP A 127 15.02 5.47 9.04
C ASP A 127 15.30 4.02 8.66
N HIS A 128 15.02 3.64 7.40
CA HIS A 128 15.37 2.31 6.89
C HIS A 128 16.90 2.13 6.87
N LEU A 129 17.64 3.10 6.33
CA LEU A 129 19.11 3.05 6.29
C LEU A 129 19.68 2.96 7.71
N TYR A 130 19.16 3.71 8.67
CA TYR A 130 19.64 3.69 10.05
C TYR A 130 19.47 2.30 10.68
N GLU A 131 18.35 1.64 10.42
CA GLU A 131 18.13 0.28 10.90
C GLU A 131 19.06 -0.72 10.21
N PHE A 132 19.26 -0.63 8.90
CA PHE A 132 20.26 -1.45 8.20
C PHE A 132 21.67 -1.27 8.77
N LEU A 133 22.09 -0.06 9.09
CA LEU A 133 23.39 0.22 9.71
C LEU A 133 23.47 -0.32 11.15
N SER A 134 22.39 -0.24 11.91
CA SER A 134 22.28 -0.82 13.25
C SER A 134 22.48 -2.33 13.20
N VAL A 135 21.79 -3.00 12.27
CA VAL A 135 21.95 -4.44 12.05
C VAL A 135 23.37 -4.79 11.59
N ALA A 136 23.97 -4.00 10.69
CA ALA A 136 25.35 -4.21 10.26
C ALA A 136 26.33 -4.19 11.44
N LYS A 137 26.14 -3.26 12.38
CA LYS A 137 26.92 -3.23 13.63
C LYS A 137 26.70 -4.47 14.51
N GLN A 138 25.44 -4.86 14.71
CA GLN A 138 25.11 -6.07 15.50
C GLN A 138 25.77 -7.32 14.90
N GLU A 139 25.84 -7.39 13.57
CA GLU A 139 26.48 -8.47 12.82
C GLU A 139 28.02 -8.34 12.76
N GLY A 140 28.60 -7.28 13.30
CA GLY A 140 30.06 -7.06 13.39
C GLY A 140 30.71 -6.66 12.06
N LEU A 141 29.96 -6.01 11.16
CA LEU A 141 30.48 -5.55 9.88
C LEU A 141 31.15 -4.18 10.04
N GLU A 142 32.39 -4.04 9.58
CA GLU A 142 33.18 -2.81 9.69
C GLU A 142 33.38 -2.11 8.33
N ASP A 143 33.51 -2.88 7.23
CA ASP A 143 33.67 -2.37 5.87
C ASP A 143 32.32 -2.07 5.23
N VAL A 144 31.64 -1.06 5.79
CA VAL A 144 30.29 -0.61 5.42
C VAL A 144 30.38 0.82 4.89
N TYR A 145 29.83 1.04 3.69
CA TYR A 145 29.91 2.32 2.99
C TYR A 145 28.56 2.77 2.48
N VAL A 146 28.25 4.07 2.62
CA VAL A 146 27.02 4.69 2.12
C VAL A 146 27.37 5.65 0.98
N HIS A 147 26.64 5.51 -0.10
CA HIS A 147 26.69 6.38 -1.27
C HIS A 147 25.41 7.22 -1.27
N CYS A 148 25.52 8.49 -0.84
CA CYS A 148 24.40 9.38 -0.65
C CYS A 148 23.94 10.00 -1.97
N PHE A 149 22.71 9.69 -2.40
CA PHE A 149 22.06 10.43 -3.48
C PHE A 149 21.24 11.56 -2.85
N MET A 150 21.52 12.81 -3.24
CA MET A 150 20.94 13.98 -2.63
C MET A 150 19.61 14.34 -3.29
N ASP A 151 18.61 14.75 -2.49
CA ASP A 151 17.23 14.94 -2.92
C ASP A 151 16.97 16.30 -3.55
N GLY A 152 16.59 17.30 -2.78
CA GLY A 152 16.30 18.66 -3.22
C GLY A 152 15.08 18.81 -4.14
N ARG A 153 14.28 17.73 -4.30
CA ARG A 153 13.05 17.70 -5.12
C ARG A 153 11.83 17.31 -4.31
N ASP A 154 11.94 16.30 -3.48
CA ASP A 154 10.90 15.82 -2.57
C ASP A 154 11.09 16.47 -1.17
N THR A 155 12.18 17.19 -0.98
CA THR A 155 12.54 17.99 0.20
C THR A 155 13.09 19.34 -0.23
N ASP A 156 13.30 20.26 0.74
CA ASP A 156 13.90 21.57 0.49
C ASP A 156 15.25 21.41 -0.21
N PRO A 157 15.55 22.22 -1.25
CA PRO A 157 16.77 22.12 -2.06
C PRO A 157 18.11 22.25 -1.31
N HIS A 158 18.09 22.73 -0.06
CA HIS A 158 19.29 22.90 0.78
C HIS A 158 19.22 22.10 2.09
N SER A 159 18.33 21.09 2.17
CA SER A 159 18.16 20.26 3.37
C SER A 159 19.20 19.14 3.51
N GLY A 160 19.86 18.77 2.41
CA GLY A 160 20.76 17.63 2.34
C GLY A 160 21.95 17.67 3.30
N LEU A 161 22.50 18.86 3.56
CA LEU A 161 23.56 19.02 4.55
C LEU A 161 23.11 18.57 5.96
N GLY A 162 21.86 18.89 6.32
CA GLY A 162 21.27 18.43 7.59
C GLY A 162 21.12 16.93 7.65
N PHE A 163 20.62 16.32 6.57
CA PHE A 163 20.43 14.87 6.48
C PHE A 163 21.75 14.09 6.56
N VAL A 164 22.81 14.58 5.90
CA VAL A 164 24.13 13.92 5.97
C VAL A 164 24.76 14.07 7.35
N LYS A 165 24.61 15.21 8.01
CA LYS A 165 25.06 15.38 9.42
C LYS A 165 24.35 14.37 10.35
N GLU A 166 23.04 14.26 10.23
CA GLU A 166 22.26 13.27 10.99
C GLU A 166 22.71 11.84 10.69
N LEU A 167 22.93 11.51 9.42
CA LEU A 167 23.45 10.21 9.03
C LEU A 167 24.81 9.91 9.65
N GLU A 168 25.74 10.85 9.62
CA GLU A 168 27.08 10.70 10.24
C GLU A 168 26.98 10.50 11.76
N GLU A 169 26.05 11.20 12.44
CA GLU A 169 25.77 10.99 13.87
C GLU A 169 25.23 9.58 14.16
N LYS A 170 24.33 9.07 13.32
CA LYS A 170 23.81 7.70 13.42
C LYS A 170 24.90 6.66 13.13
N MET A 171 25.75 6.90 12.15
CA MET A 171 26.91 6.03 11.85
C MET A 171 27.91 6.01 13.00
N ALA A 172 28.15 7.10 13.70
CA ALA A 172 29.01 7.13 14.88
C ALA A 172 28.47 6.25 16.04
N GLN A 173 27.17 6.07 16.09
CA GLN A 173 26.48 5.19 17.07
C GLN A 173 26.37 3.74 16.58
N SER A 174 26.45 3.51 15.27
CA SER A 174 26.35 2.19 14.63
C SER A 174 27.64 1.82 13.91
N THR A 175 27.64 1.76 12.59
CA THR A 175 28.78 1.48 11.72
C THR A 175 28.61 2.21 10.39
N GLY A 176 29.65 2.19 9.57
CA GLY A 176 29.64 2.71 8.22
C GLY A 176 30.31 4.08 8.06
N LYS A 177 30.52 4.46 6.82
CA LYS A 177 31.13 5.73 6.41
C LYS A 177 30.49 6.22 5.12
N VAL A 178 30.29 7.51 4.97
CA VAL A 178 29.90 8.08 3.68
C VAL A 178 31.10 8.00 2.74
N ALA A 179 30.94 7.32 1.61
CA ALA A 179 31.99 7.13 0.60
C ALA A 179 31.84 8.09 -0.58
N THR A 180 30.62 8.42 -0.97
CA THR A 180 30.36 9.33 -2.09
C THR A 180 29.09 10.13 -1.87
N VAL A 181 29.00 11.28 -2.56
CA VAL A 181 27.80 12.13 -2.59
C VAL A 181 27.54 12.57 -4.02
N CYS A 182 26.32 12.44 -4.52
CA CYS A 182 25.89 13.11 -5.75
C CYS A 182 24.39 13.39 -5.75
N GLY A 183 23.96 14.38 -6.54
CA GLY A 183 22.55 14.69 -6.70
C GLY A 183 21.78 13.57 -7.43
N ARG A 184 20.51 13.43 -7.08
CA ARG A 184 19.59 12.47 -7.74
C ARG A 184 19.44 12.71 -9.24
N PHE A 185 19.77 13.90 -9.73
CA PHE A 185 19.81 14.21 -11.16
C PHE A 185 20.71 13.26 -11.94
N TYR A 186 21.81 12.79 -11.34
CA TYR A 186 22.75 11.83 -11.92
C TYR A 186 22.42 10.39 -11.56
N ALA A 187 22.27 10.09 -10.27
CA ALA A 187 22.14 8.73 -9.77
C ALA A 187 20.75 8.12 -9.90
N MET A 188 19.74 8.93 -10.17
CA MET A 188 18.34 8.52 -10.18
C MET A 188 17.59 9.03 -11.42
N ASP A 189 18.25 8.96 -12.59
CA ASP A 189 17.60 9.19 -13.88
C ASP A 189 16.54 8.09 -14.16
N ARG A 190 15.53 8.41 -14.98
CA ARG A 190 14.49 7.46 -15.44
C ARG A 190 14.11 7.66 -16.91
N ASP A 191 14.86 8.52 -17.59
CA ASP A 191 14.57 8.94 -18.97
C ASP A 191 15.63 8.45 -19.95
N LYS A 192 16.44 7.44 -19.52
CA LYS A 192 17.55 6.83 -20.32
C LYS A 192 18.59 7.86 -20.77
N ARG A 193 18.86 8.84 -19.91
CA ARG A 193 19.93 9.82 -20.14
C ARG A 193 21.27 9.25 -19.66
N TRP A 194 21.79 8.29 -20.40
CA TRP A 194 22.95 7.50 -20.01
C TRP A 194 24.16 8.33 -19.62
N ALA A 195 24.37 9.51 -20.24
CA ALA A 195 25.43 10.42 -19.83
C ALA A 195 25.33 10.88 -18.36
N ARG A 196 24.11 11.02 -17.79
CA ARG A 196 23.91 11.33 -16.37
C ARG A 196 24.21 10.11 -15.50
N VAL A 197 23.67 8.96 -15.89
CA VAL A 197 23.89 7.69 -15.19
C VAL A 197 25.38 7.36 -15.15
N LYS A 198 26.10 7.65 -16.24
CA LYS A 198 27.56 7.47 -16.35
C LYS A 198 28.33 8.26 -15.29
N GLU A 199 27.96 9.48 -15.01
CA GLU A 199 28.59 10.29 -13.96
C GLU A 199 28.48 9.62 -12.58
N ALA A 200 27.31 9.08 -12.24
CA ALA A 200 27.12 8.34 -11.00
C ALA A 200 27.84 6.97 -11.03
N TYR A 201 27.80 6.28 -12.16
CA TYR A 201 28.53 5.02 -12.34
C TYR A 201 30.05 5.21 -12.14
N ASP A 202 30.65 6.21 -12.77
CA ASP A 202 32.08 6.48 -12.65
C ASP A 202 32.48 6.84 -11.22
N MET A 203 31.63 7.58 -10.52
CA MET A 203 31.84 7.88 -9.11
C MET A 203 31.84 6.61 -8.25
N LEU A 204 30.90 5.71 -8.47
CA LEU A 204 30.76 4.50 -7.67
C LEU A 204 31.83 3.45 -7.98
N VAL A 205 32.15 3.23 -9.26
CA VAL A 205 32.98 2.13 -9.73
C VAL A 205 34.44 2.56 -9.92
N GLU A 206 34.68 3.73 -10.50
CA GLU A 206 36.00 4.20 -10.81
C GLU A 206 36.58 5.17 -9.76
N GLY A 207 35.72 5.67 -8.85
CA GLY A 207 36.10 6.67 -7.85
C GLY A 207 36.39 8.03 -8.48
N LYS A 208 35.70 8.39 -9.56
CA LYS A 208 35.86 9.68 -10.25
C LYS A 208 34.84 10.68 -9.73
N GLY A 209 35.30 11.85 -9.36
CA GLY A 209 34.50 12.97 -8.88
C GLY A 209 35.35 14.05 -8.26
N ALA A 210 34.74 15.09 -7.74
CA ALA A 210 35.42 16.05 -6.91
C ALA A 210 35.87 15.39 -5.60
N GLU A 211 37.13 15.59 -5.21
CA GLU A 211 37.68 14.94 -4.02
C GLU A 211 37.50 15.84 -2.79
N PHE A 212 36.96 15.25 -1.72
CA PHE A 212 36.83 15.87 -0.42
C PHE A 212 37.16 14.86 0.68
N THR A 213 37.53 15.37 1.86
CA THR A 213 37.76 14.52 3.04
C THR A 213 36.53 14.39 3.92
N SER A 214 35.50 15.22 3.67
CA SER A 214 34.25 15.27 4.41
C SER A 214 33.05 15.44 3.46
N ALA A 215 32.02 14.65 3.66
CA ALA A 215 30.78 14.73 2.88
C ALA A 215 30.04 16.07 3.15
N THR A 216 30.02 16.52 4.40
CA THR A 216 29.38 17.78 4.78
C THR A 216 30.09 19.01 4.22
N GLU A 217 31.45 18.99 4.14
CA GLU A 217 32.23 20.04 3.48
C GLU A 217 31.93 20.09 1.97
N ALA A 218 31.83 18.93 1.32
CA ALA A 218 31.50 18.86 -0.10
C ALA A 218 30.12 19.44 -0.43
N ILE A 219 29.12 19.12 0.39
CA ILE A 219 27.75 19.65 0.22
C ILE A 219 27.75 21.17 0.46
N GLN A 220 28.43 21.66 1.50
CA GLN A 220 28.53 23.10 1.76
C GLN A 220 29.22 23.82 0.60
N ALA A 221 30.33 23.28 0.07
CA ALA A 221 31.01 23.86 -1.09
C ALA A 221 30.10 23.91 -2.35
N SER A 222 29.21 22.94 -2.52
CA SER A 222 28.20 22.98 -3.59
C SER A 222 27.20 24.09 -3.40
N TYR A 223 26.71 24.29 -2.17
CA TYR A 223 25.79 25.40 -1.84
C TYR A 223 26.47 26.77 -2.02
N ASP A 224 27.72 26.89 -1.63
CA ASP A 224 28.51 28.13 -1.81
C ASP A 224 28.72 28.45 -3.31
N ALA A 225 28.58 27.47 -4.19
CA ALA A 225 28.62 27.60 -5.63
C ALA A 225 27.23 27.67 -6.29
N ASP A 226 26.14 27.95 -5.50
CA ASP A 226 24.76 27.99 -5.97
C ASP A 226 24.26 26.68 -6.59
N VAL A 227 24.83 25.54 -6.18
CA VAL A 227 24.37 24.20 -6.61
C VAL A 227 23.60 23.54 -5.48
N THR A 228 22.30 23.30 -5.73
CA THR A 228 21.40 22.67 -4.76
C THR A 228 21.51 21.15 -4.76
N ASP A 229 20.91 20.49 -3.78
CA ASP A 229 20.98 19.05 -3.53
C ASP A 229 20.78 18.20 -4.78
N GLU A 230 19.72 18.44 -5.55
CA GLU A 230 19.38 17.65 -6.74
C GLU A 230 20.52 17.60 -7.76
N PHE A 231 21.33 18.69 -7.85
CA PHE A 231 22.31 18.90 -8.92
C PHE A 231 23.76 18.79 -8.43
N ILE A 232 23.97 18.38 -7.18
CA ILE A 232 25.34 18.17 -6.67
C ILE A 232 26.07 17.20 -7.58
N LYS A 233 27.19 17.64 -8.16
CA LYS A 233 28.03 16.80 -9.02
C LYS A 233 28.67 15.68 -8.23
N PRO A 234 29.08 14.58 -8.88
CA PRO A 234 29.78 13.48 -8.22
C PRO A 234 30.94 13.93 -7.33
N VAL A 235 30.89 13.52 -6.07
CA VAL A 235 31.91 13.75 -5.04
C VAL A 235 32.37 12.41 -4.50
N VAL A 236 33.68 12.24 -4.39
CA VAL A 236 34.33 11.08 -3.78
C VAL A 236 34.99 11.50 -2.47
N ILE A 237 34.69 10.81 -1.41
CA ILE A 237 35.33 11.03 -0.12
C ILE A 237 36.64 10.25 -0.11
N THR A 238 37.73 10.98 0.16
CA THR A 238 39.08 10.42 0.12
C THR A 238 39.73 10.37 1.51
N ARG A 239 40.60 9.40 1.69
CA ARG A 239 41.48 9.31 2.85
C ARG A 239 42.89 9.01 2.35
N ASP A 240 43.89 9.75 2.80
CA ASP A 240 45.28 9.62 2.40
C ASP A 240 45.48 9.66 0.87
N GLY A 241 44.66 10.47 0.17
CA GLY A 241 44.73 10.69 -1.28
C GLY A 241 44.10 9.58 -2.12
N ALA A 242 43.37 8.65 -1.53
CA ALA A 242 42.65 7.59 -2.25
C ALA A 242 41.16 7.60 -1.91
N PRO A 243 40.27 7.18 -2.83
CA PRO A 243 38.84 6.99 -2.53
C PRO A 243 38.65 6.07 -1.32
N LEU A 244 37.74 6.47 -0.41
CA LEU A 244 37.44 5.71 0.80
C LEU A 244 36.91 4.32 0.48
N ALA A 245 36.07 4.21 -0.54
CA ALA A 245 35.64 2.95 -1.11
C ALA A 245 35.17 3.13 -2.56
N LYS A 246 35.33 2.06 -3.35
CA LYS A 246 34.74 1.88 -4.67
C LYS A 246 33.98 0.56 -4.68
N VAL A 247 33.02 0.44 -5.58
CA VAL A 247 32.29 -0.81 -5.82
C VAL A 247 33.16 -1.72 -6.68
N GLU A 248 33.47 -2.89 -6.18
CA GLU A 248 34.36 -3.87 -6.82
C GLU A 248 33.69 -5.25 -6.92
N GLU A 249 34.23 -6.09 -7.77
CA GLU A 249 33.72 -7.45 -7.98
C GLU A 249 33.63 -8.23 -6.66
N GLY A 250 32.46 -8.83 -6.43
CA GLY A 250 32.13 -9.60 -5.24
C GLY A 250 31.66 -8.78 -4.06
N ASP A 251 31.61 -7.45 -4.14
CA ASP A 251 31.04 -6.63 -3.09
C ASP A 251 29.53 -6.84 -2.99
N ALA A 252 28.97 -6.60 -1.82
CA ALA A 252 27.56 -6.59 -1.60
C ALA A 252 26.99 -5.17 -1.71
N VAL A 253 25.85 -5.03 -2.37
CA VAL A 253 25.13 -3.76 -2.52
C VAL A 253 23.72 -3.94 -2.02
N ILE A 254 23.23 -3.02 -1.18
CA ILE A 254 21.82 -2.87 -0.84
C ILE A 254 21.36 -1.50 -1.33
N PHE A 255 20.51 -1.49 -2.37
CA PHE A 255 19.85 -0.28 -2.82
C PHE A 255 18.56 -0.10 -2.02
N TYR A 256 18.56 0.82 -1.05
CA TYR A 256 17.48 0.97 -0.07
C TYR A 256 16.30 1.84 -0.53
N ASN A 257 16.20 2.18 -1.81
CA ASN A 257 15.00 2.79 -2.37
C ASN A 257 13.86 1.75 -2.46
N PHE A 258 12.70 2.04 -1.89
CA PHE A 258 11.51 1.18 -2.01
C PHE A 258 10.69 1.47 -3.28
N ARG A 259 10.84 2.66 -3.90
CA ARG A 259 10.22 2.98 -5.17
C ARG A 259 11.17 2.69 -6.32
N ASN A 260 10.68 1.95 -7.32
CA ASN A 260 11.47 1.30 -8.35
C ASN A 260 11.88 2.19 -9.52
N ASP A 261 11.06 3.18 -9.92
CA ASP A 261 11.17 3.89 -11.20
C ASP A 261 12.53 4.56 -11.44
N ARG A 262 13.15 5.11 -10.39
CA ARG A 262 14.45 5.81 -10.47
C ARG A 262 15.66 5.00 -10.00
N ALA A 263 15.44 3.83 -9.42
CA ALA A 263 16.52 2.91 -9.06
C ALA A 263 16.89 1.97 -10.22
N ARG A 264 16.02 1.86 -11.21
CA ARG A 264 16.10 0.89 -12.31
C ARG A 264 17.34 1.06 -13.19
N GLU A 265 17.63 2.28 -13.64
CA GLU A 265 18.69 2.51 -14.63
C GLU A 265 20.08 2.25 -14.05
N LEU A 266 20.38 2.75 -12.86
CA LEU A 266 21.65 2.48 -12.19
C LEU A 266 21.82 0.99 -11.87
N THR A 267 20.77 0.32 -11.45
CA THR A 267 20.77 -1.15 -11.25
C THR A 267 21.05 -1.88 -12.56
N ALA A 268 20.41 -1.46 -13.66
CA ALA A 268 20.59 -2.08 -14.96
C ALA A 268 22.05 -2.01 -15.45
N VAL A 269 22.69 -0.85 -15.38
CA VAL A 269 24.07 -0.68 -15.87
C VAL A 269 25.09 -1.37 -14.97
N LEU A 270 24.81 -1.54 -13.68
CA LEU A 270 25.70 -2.25 -12.77
C LEU A 270 25.57 -3.78 -12.87
N THR A 271 24.40 -4.31 -13.27
CA THR A 271 24.11 -5.75 -13.09
C THR A 271 23.47 -6.47 -14.29
N GLN A 272 22.82 -5.75 -15.23
CA GLN A 272 21.97 -6.39 -16.25
C GLN A 272 22.44 -6.12 -17.68
N THR A 273 22.91 -4.92 -17.97
CA THR A 273 23.11 -4.47 -19.35
C THR A 273 24.51 -3.90 -19.54
N GLU A 274 25.30 -4.57 -20.38
CA GLU A 274 26.58 -4.04 -20.87
C GLU A 274 26.37 -2.85 -21.79
N MET A 275 27.03 -1.75 -21.50
CA MET A 275 26.99 -0.52 -22.31
C MET A 275 28.42 -0.01 -22.61
N PRO A 276 29.23 -0.78 -23.35
CA PRO A 276 30.63 -0.43 -23.60
C PRO A 276 30.79 0.87 -24.41
N GLU A 277 29.80 1.21 -25.25
CA GLU A 277 29.83 2.46 -26.03
C GLU A 277 29.69 3.68 -25.10
N GLU A 278 28.99 3.54 -23.96
CA GLU A 278 28.87 4.55 -22.91
C GLU A 278 29.97 4.40 -21.83
N GLY A 279 30.84 3.42 -21.96
CA GLY A 279 31.91 3.12 -21.00
C GLY A 279 31.38 2.58 -19.66
N MET A 280 30.26 1.88 -19.65
CA MET A 280 29.70 1.21 -18.47
C MET A 280 29.65 -0.29 -18.68
N HIS A 281 30.05 -1.04 -17.64
CA HIS A 281 30.15 -2.51 -17.67
C HIS A 281 29.42 -3.08 -16.45
N THR A 282 28.83 -4.24 -16.61
CA THR A 282 28.26 -4.97 -15.47
C THR A 282 29.36 -5.52 -14.56
N ILE A 283 29.10 -5.56 -13.27
CA ILE A 283 30.03 -6.05 -12.25
C ILE A 283 29.36 -7.21 -11.51
N PRO A 284 30.05 -8.37 -11.36
CA PRO A 284 29.55 -9.45 -10.51
C PRO A 284 29.43 -8.98 -9.04
N LEU A 285 28.22 -8.74 -8.58
CA LEU A 285 27.91 -8.21 -7.25
C LEU A 285 26.90 -9.11 -6.54
N TYR A 286 26.93 -9.15 -5.22
CA TYR A 286 25.80 -9.58 -4.42
C TYR A 286 24.83 -8.41 -4.30
N TYR A 287 23.96 -8.27 -5.28
CA TYR A 287 23.12 -7.07 -5.41
C TYR A 287 21.70 -7.28 -4.90
N CYS A 288 21.32 -6.47 -3.93
CA CYS A 288 20.00 -6.48 -3.29
C CYS A 288 19.20 -5.23 -3.67
N CYS A 289 18.01 -5.44 -4.21
CA CYS A 289 16.99 -4.41 -4.38
C CYS A 289 16.05 -4.46 -3.18
N LEU A 290 15.71 -3.31 -2.60
CA LEU A 290 14.77 -3.28 -1.46
C LEU A 290 13.40 -3.84 -1.85
N THR A 291 12.94 -3.51 -3.07
CA THR A 291 11.71 -4.03 -3.71
C THR A 291 12.02 -4.46 -5.15
N PRO A 292 11.13 -5.16 -5.86
CA PRO A 292 11.34 -5.48 -7.26
C PRO A 292 11.42 -4.21 -8.14
N TYR A 293 12.58 -3.97 -8.77
CA TYR A 293 12.76 -2.78 -9.62
C TYR A 293 12.30 -2.99 -11.06
N ASP A 294 12.50 -4.18 -11.60
CA ASP A 294 12.02 -4.57 -12.92
C ASP A 294 11.83 -6.09 -12.99
N ALA A 295 10.71 -6.53 -13.57
CA ALA A 295 10.41 -7.95 -13.70
C ALA A 295 11.34 -8.71 -14.66
N SER A 296 12.06 -7.99 -15.54
CA SER A 296 13.02 -8.56 -16.47
C SER A 296 14.42 -8.77 -15.86
N PHE A 297 14.70 -8.20 -14.68
CA PHE A 297 15.99 -8.33 -14.03
C PHE A 297 16.18 -9.74 -13.48
N SER A 298 17.40 -10.26 -13.60
CA SER A 298 17.76 -11.60 -13.14
C SER A 298 19.02 -11.58 -12.28
N GLY A 299 19.18 -12.61 -11.43
CA GLY A 299 20.36 -12.75 -10.57
C GLY A 299 20.46 -11.73 -9.44
N LEU A 300 19.37 -11.04 -9.11
CA LEU A 300 19.30 -10.07 -8.02
C LEU A 300 18.57 -10.66 -6.82
N HIS A 301 18.86 -10.13 -5.65
CA HIS A 301 18.17 -10.45 -4.41
C HIS A 301 17.12 -9.38 -4.11
N ILE A 302 15.88 -9.78 -3.91
CA ILE A 302 14.78 -8.87 -3.58
C ILE A 302 14.49 -8.99 -2.09
N LEU A 303 14.72 -7.91 -1.34
CA LEU A 303 14.60 -7.95 0.12
C LEU A 303 13.13 -7.99 0.58
N PHE A 304 12.27 -7.22 -0.07
CA PHE A 304 10.82 -7.21 0.17
C PHE A 304 10.11 -7.45 -1.16
N ASP A 305 9.85 -8.71 -1.46
CA ASP A 305 9.15 -9.09 -2.67
C ASP A 305 7.64 -8.90 -2.53
N LYS A 306 6.95 -8.78 -3.66
CA LYS A 306 5.50 -8.76 -3.70
C LYS A 306 4.98 -10.13 -3.29
N GLU A 307 4.16 -10.15 -2.26
CA GLU A 307 3.46 -11.37 -1.86
C GLU A 307 2.17 -11.52 -2.68
N ASP A 308 1.98 -12.68 -3.28
CA ASP A 308 0.68 -13.06 -3.81
C ASP A 308 -0.33 -13.15 -2.66
N VAL A 309 -1.45 -12.47 -2.78
CA VAL A 309 -2.53 -12.54 -1.79
C VAL A 309 -3.34 -13.82 -2.03
N LYS A 310 -2.79 -14.96 -1.56
CA LYS A 310 -3.43 -16.28 -1.62
C LYS A 310 -4.42 -16.50 -0.47
N ASP A 311 -5.21 -17.56 -0.59
CA ASP A 311 -6.22 -17.92 0.41
C ASP A 311 -7.21 -16.78 0.70
N THR A 312 -7.61 -16.05 -0.34
CA THR A 312 -8.68 -15.05 -0.23
C THR A 312 -10.03 -15.71 0.05
N LEU A 313 -11.01 -14.96 0.53
CA LEU A 313 -12.35 -15.47 0.80
C LEU A 313 -12.94 -16.20 -0.43
N GLY A 314 -12.78 -15.60 -1.61
CA GLY A 314 -13.25 -16.22 -2.87
C GLY A 314 -12.61 -17.56 -3.16
N GLU A 315 -11.29 -17.67 -2.95
CA GLU A 315 -10.54 -18.92 -3.14
C GLU A 315 -10.97 -20.01 -2.14
N VAL A 316 -11.11 -19.63 -0.85
CA VAL A 316 -11.49 -20.57 0.22
C VAL A 316 -12.92 -21.09 0.02
N VAL A 317 -13.85 -20.22 -0.34
CA VAL A 317 -15.24 -20.57 -0.65
C VAL A 317 -15.31 -21.52 -1.86
N SER A 318 -14.55 -21.23 -2.91
CA SER A 318 -14.42 -22.10 -4.10
C SER A 318 -13.86 -23.49 -3.74
N ARG A 319 -12.78 -23.57 -2.98
CA ARG A 319 -12.19 -24.84 -2.50
C ARG A 319 -13.15 -25.65 -1.63
N ALA A 320 -14.06 -24.98 -0.94
CA ALA A 320 -15.12 -25.65 -0.16
C ALA A 320 -16.29 -26.14 -1.04
N GLY A 321 -16.20 -26.01 -2.36
CA GLY A 321 -17.24 -26.42 -3.32
C GLY A 321 -18.52 -25.57 -3.24
N LYS A 322 -18.41 -24.35 -2.72
CA LYS A 322 -19.52 -23.41 -2.57
C LYS A 322 -19.60 -22.44 -3.75
N ARG A 323 -20.82 -21.99 -4.05
CA ARG A 323 -21.07 -21.02 -5.12
C ARG A 323 -21.05 -19.61 -4.57
N GLN A 324 -20.57 -18.68 -5.40
CA GLN A 324 -20.45 -17.28 -5.00
C GLN A 324 -20.77 -16.32 -6.15
N LEU A 325 -21.30 -15.15 -5.83
CA LEU A 325 -21.63 -14.09 -6.78
C LEU A 325 -20.91 -12.79 -6.41
N ARG A 326 -20.35 -12.11 -7.42
CA ARG A 326 -19.89 -10.73 -7.35
C ARG A 326 -20.84 -9.84 -8.13
N ILE A 327 -21.30 -8.73 -7.54
CA ILE A 327 -22.17 -7.79 -8.22
C ILE A 327 -21.82 -6.35 -7.84
N ALA A 328 -21.61 -5.53 -8.85
CA ALA A 328 -21.42 -4.08 -8.74
C ALA A 328 -21.70 -3.40 -10.07
N GLU A 329 -21.80 -2.07 -10.05
CA GLU A 329 -21.74 -1.28 -11.27
C GLU A 329 -20.29 -1.05 -11.74
N THR A 330 -20.11 -0.55 -12.99
CA THR A 330 -18.80 -0.47 -13.69
C THR A 330 -17.69 0.13 -12.84
N GLU A 331 -17.95 1.23 -12.13
CA GLU A 331 -16.96 1.95 -11.32
C GLU A 331 -16.37 1.10 -10.18
N LYS A 332 -17.13 0.15 -9.67
CA LYS A 332 -16.73 -0.68 -8.53
C LYS A 332 -16.65 -2.18 -8.85
N TYR A 333 -16.79 -2.54 -10.12
CA TYR A 333 -16.74 -3.96 -10.53
C TYR A 333 -15.37 -4.60 -10.26
N ALA A 334 -14.29 -3.92 -10.59
CA ALA A 334 -12.94 -4.39 -10.31
C ALA A 334 -12.68 -4.55 -8.80
N HIS A 335 -13.33 -3.74 -7.96
CA HIS A 335 -13.16 -3.79 -6.51
C HIS A 335 -13.73 -5.08 -5.91
N VAL A 336 -14.92 -5.48 -6.32
CA VAL A 336 -15.53 -6.74 -5.85
C VAL A 336 -15.00 -8.00 -6.55
N THR A 337 -14.20 -7.85 -7.61
CA THR A 337 -13.59 -8.96 -8.38
C THR A 337 -12.08 -8.98 -8.18
N PHE A 338 -11.31 -8.24 -8.97
CA PHE A 338 -9.86 -8.25 -8.99
C PHE A 338 -9.24 -7.97 -7.61
N PHE A 339 -9.58 -6.84 -6.98
CA PHE A 339 -9.00 -6.46 -5.68
C PHE A 339 -9.46 -7.38 -4.56
N PHE A 340 -10.75 -7.70 -4.50
CA PHE A 340 -11.30 -8.63 -3.49
C PHE A 340 -10.71 -10.05 -3.60
N ASN A 341 -10.33 -10.47 -4.80
CA ASN A 341 -9.68 -11.74 -5.09
C ASN A 341 -8.14 -11.67 -5.00
N GLY A 342 -7.59 -10.60 -4.39
CA GLY A 342 -6.16 -10.48 -4.12
C GLY A 342 -5.29 -10.21 -5.36
N GLY A 343 -5.84 -9.54 -6.38
CA GLY A 343 -5.17 -9.24 -7.64
C GLY A 343 -5.37 -10.30 -8.73
N ARG A 344 -6.32 -11.22 -8.53
CA ARG A 344 -6.66 -12.24 -9.52
C ARG A 344 -7.78 -11.77 -10.44
N GLU A 345 -7.52 -11.72 -11.74
CA GLU A 345 -8.50 -11.35 -12.77
C GLU A 345 -9.52 -12.47 -13.04
N GLU A 346 -9.04 -13.70 -13.16
CA GLU A 346 -9.86 -14.85 -13.51
C GLU A 346 -10.80 -15.26 -12.36
N PRO A 347 -12.08 -15.50 -12.62
CA PRO A 347 -13.01 -16.03 -11.62
C PRO A 347 -12.50 -17.33 -10.99
N PHE A 348 -12.85 -17.56 -9.73
CA PHE A 348 -12.69 -18.87 -9.11
C PHE A 348 -13.77 -19.82 -9.60
N GLU A 349 -13.53 -21.12 -9.47
CA GLU A 349 -14.56 -22.13 -9.75
C GLU A 349 -15.81 -21.88 -8.88
N GLY A 350 -16.99 -21.80 -9.48
CA GLY A 350 -18.23 -21.47 -8.80
C GLY A 350 -18.44 -19.97 -8.51
N GLU A 351 -17.61 -19.08 -9.05
CA GLU A 351 -17.78 -17.63 -8.96
C GLU A 351 -18.51 -17.11 -10.20
N ASP A 352 -19.76 -16.68 -10.00
CA ASP A 352 -20.53 -15.94 -10.99
C ASP A 352 -20.35 -14.42 -10.80
N ARG A 353 -20.45 -13.64 -11.87
CA ARG A 353 -20.24 -12.19 -11.87
C ARG A 353 -21.37 -11.48 -12.60
N ILE A 354 -21.92 -10.41 -12.00
CA ILE A 354 -22.91 -9.52 -12.61
C ILE A 354 -22.34 -8.11 -12.64
N LEU A 355 -22.07 -7.63 -13.84
CA LEU A 355 -21.71 -6.24 -14.11
C LEU A 355 -22.96 -5.45 -14.50
N VAL A 356 -23.19 -4.31 -13.85
CA VAL A 356 -24.19 -3.31 -14.23
C VAL A 356 -23.45 -2.08 -14.76
N ASN A 357 -23.85 -1.56 -15.91
CA ASN A 357 -23.18 -0.39 -16.45
C ASN A 357 -23.51 0.84 -15.60
N SER A 358 -22.47 1.60 -15.22
CA SER A 358 -22.68 2.93 -14.64
C SER A 358 -23.28 3.90 -15.64
N PRO A 359 -24.04 4.92 -15.21
CA PRO A 359 -24.65 5.88 -16.11
C PRO A 359 -23.59 6.70 -16.87
N LYS A 360 -23.85 6.98 -18.15
CA LYS A 360 -22.98 7.74 -19.03
C LYS A 360 -23.20 9.26 -18.86
N VAL A 361 -22.87 9.78 -17.68
CA VAL A 361 -22.94 11.20 -17.34
C VAL A 361 -21.52 11.77 -17.20
N ALA A 362 -21.36 13.09 -17.30
CA ALA A 362 -20.06 13.73 -17.16
C ALA A 362 -19.50 13.63 -15.74
N THR A 363 -20.38 13.81 -14.76
CA THR A 363 -20.11 13.67 -13.32
C THR A 363 -21.35 13.09 -12.62
N TYR A 364 -21.18 12.34 -11.56
CA TYR A 364 -22.27 11.58 -10.94
C TYR A 364 -23.22 12.42 -10.07
N ASP A 365 -22.92 13.69 -9.82
CA ASP A 365 -23.90 14.64 -9.25
C ASP A 365 -25.10 14.89 -10.18
N LEU A 366 -24.95 14.65 -11.47
CA LEU A 366 -26.03 14.74 -12.48
C LEU A 366 -27.01 13.56 -12.41
N GLN A 367 -26.58 12.44 -11.83
CA GLN A 367 -27.39 11.24 -11.63
C GLN A 367 -26.94 10.51 -10.34
N PRO A 368 -27.28 11.04 -9.13
CA PRO A 368 -26.76 10.53 -7.86
C PRO A 368 -27.18 9.11 -7.51
N GLU A 369 -28.33 8.65 -8.02
CA GLU A 369 -28.78 7.28 -7.89
C GLU A 369 -27.88 6.29 -8.63
N MET A 370 -27.07 6.76 -9.58
CA MET A 370 -26.22 5.96 -10.42
C MET A 370 -26.97 4.74 -10.96
N SER A 371 -26.45 3.52 -10.76
CA SER A 371 -27.14 2.28 -11.16
C SER A 371 -27.61 1.44 -9.97
N ALA A 372 -27.69 2.02 -8.77
CA ALA A 372 -28.02 1.29 -7.54
C ALA A 372 -29.35 0.55 -7.62
N VAL A 373 -30.38 1.13 -8.25
CA VAL A 373 -31.69 0.50 -8.41
C VAL A 373 -31.60 -0.74 -9.31
N GLU A 374 -30.89 -0.66 -10.45
CA GLU A 374 -30.72 -1.81 -11.35
C GLU A 374 -29.87 -2.92 -10.69
N VAL A 375 -28.82 -2.53 -9.94
CA VAL A 375 -28.02 -3.48 -9.12
C VAL A 375 -28.92 -4.20 -8.14
N THR A 376 -29.81 -3.48 -7.43
CA THR A 376 -30.76 -4.03 -6.48
C THR A 376 -31.71 -5.03 -7.13
N ASP A 377 -32.29 -4.71 -8.27
CA ASP A 377 -33.22 -5.58 -8.98
C ASP A 377 -32.56 -6.89 -9.43
N LYS A 378 -31.35 -6.80 -10.03
CA LYS A 378 -30.58 -7.97 -10.46
C LYS A 378 -30.14 -8.82 -9.27
N LEU A 379 -29.70 -8.18 -8.18
CA LEU A 379 -29.32 -8.87 -6.96
C LEU A 379 -30.50 -9.61 -6.33
N CYS A 380 -31.65 -8.96 -6.18
CA CYS A 380 -32.84 -9.61 -5.65
C CYS A 380 -33.31 -10.80 -6.52
N ALA A 381 -33.15 -10.71 -7.84
CA ALA A 381 -33.40 -11.85 -8.73
C ALA A 381 -32.42 -13.00 -8.48
N ALA A 382 -31.13 -12.71 -8.28
CA ALA A 382 -30.13 -13.72 -7.93
C ALA A 382 -30.41 -14.36 -6.56
N ILE A 383 -30.74 -13.57 -5.54
CA ILE A 383 -31.11 -14.07 -4.20
C ILE A 383 -32.30 -15.02 -4.28
N ARG A 384 -33.36 -14.69 -5.03
CA ARG A 384 -34.53 -15.56 -5.22
C ARG A 384 -34.24 -16.87 -5.93
N SER A 385 -33.14 -16.94 -6.69
CA SER A 385 -32.71 -18.19 -7.32
C SER A 385 -32.11 -19.19 -6.33
N GLU A 386 -31.71 -18.72 -5.15
CA GLU A 386 -31.12 -19.48 -4.04
C GLU A 386 -29.87 -20.30 -4.44
N LYS A 387 -29.26 -19.97 -5.57
CA LYS A 387 -28.11 -20.69 -6.12
C LYS A 387 -26.83 -20.47 -5.32
N GLU A 388 -26.62 -19.24 -4.84
CA GLU A 388 -25.35 -18.79 -4.28
C GLU A 388 -25.31 -19.02 -2.77
N ASP A 389 -24.13 -19.39 -2.26
CA ASP A 389 -23.86 -19.51 -0.82
C ASP A 389 -23.26 -18.21 -0.27
N LEU A 390 -22.45 -17.51 -1.09
CA LEU A 390 -21.87 -16.21 -0.79
C LEU A 390 -22.21 -15.20 -1.88
N ILE A 391 -22.61 -14.00 -1.48
CA ILE A 391 -22.79 -12.87 -2.41
C ILE A 391 -21.97 -11.70 -1.89
N VAL A 392 -21.24 -11.01 -2.78
CA VAL A 392 -20.52 -9.77 -2.48
C VAL A 392 -21.06 -8.67 -3.38
N LEU A 393 -21.67 -7.67 -2.75
CA LEU A 393 -22.29 -6.50 -3.37
C LEU A 393 -21.50 -5.24 -3.02
N ASN A 394 -21.33 -4.35 -3.98
CA ASN A 394 -20.91 -2.96 -3.72
C ASN A 394 -21.93 -1.98 -4.31
N PHE A 395 -22.32 -0.98 -3.50
CA PHE A 395 -23.03 0.22 -3.93
C PHE A 395 -22.04 1.39 -4.02
N ALA A 396 -21.81 1.91 -5.20
CA ALA A 396 -20.79 2.89 -5.51
C ALA A 396 -21.08 4.32 -5.07
N ASN A 397 -22.35 4.62 -4.76
CA ASN A 397 -22.89 5.98 -4.73
C ASN A 397 -22.21 6.90 -3.71
N GLY A 398 -21.97 6.45 -2.48
CA GLY A 398 -21.41 7.27 -1.41
C GLY A 398 -20.05 7.84 -1.78
N ASP A 399 -19.20 7.03 -2.42
CA ASP A 399 -17.87 7.41 -2.87
C ASP A 399 -17.92 8.22 -4.17
N MET A 400 -18.51 7.67 -5.22
CA MET A 400 -18.47 8.28 -6.56
C MET A 400 -19.17 9.64 -6.60
N VAL A 401 -20.30 9.81 -5.92
CA VAL A 401 -20.97 11.10 -5.81
C VAL A 401 -20.25 12.00 -4.80
N GLY A 402 -19.69 11.43 -3.74
CA GLY A 402 -18.85 12.13 -2.77
C GLY A 402 -17.70 12.89 -3.42
N HIS A 403 -17.02 12.27 -4.36
CA HIS A 403 -15.92 12.89 -5.12
C HIS A 403 -16.32 14.13 -5.94
N THR A 404 -17.60 14.33 -6.21
CA THR A 404 -18.07 15.53 -6.93
C THR A 404 -18.08 16.79 -6.05
N GLY A 405 -18.15 16.64 -4.72
CA GLY A 405 -18.28 17.74 -3.77
C GLY A 405 -19.63 18.45 -3.83
N VAL A 406 -20.61 17.94 -4.59
CA VAL A 406 -21.95 18.54 -4.72
C VAL A 406 -22.85 18.01 -3.60
N TYR A 407 -22.90 18.71 -2.49
CA TYR A 407 -23.53 18.29 -1.24
C TYR A 407 -24.96 17.76 -1.40
N GLY A 408 -25.82 18.47 -2.14
CA GLY A 408 -27.21 18.03 -2.37
C GLY A 408 -27.30 16.72 -3.16
N ALA A 409 -26.37 16.48 -4.07
CA ALA A 409 -26.28 15.22 -4.83
C ALA A 409 -25.81 14.07 -3.92
N ILE A 410 -24.86 14.33 -3.01
CA ILE A 410 -24.40 13.34 -2.03
C ILE A 410 -25.58 12.93 -1.12
N CYS A 411 -26.35 13.88 -0.62
CA CYS A 411 -27.58 13.60 0.15
C CYS A 411 -28.55 12.71 -0.64
N ASN A 412 -28.81 13.03 -1.91
CA ASN A 412 -29.70 12.23 -2.76
C ASN A 412 -29.17 10.79 -2.96
N ALA A 413 -27.86 10.64 -3.15
CA ALA A 413 -27.20 9.34 -3.25
C ALA A 413 -27.40 8.51 -1.97
N VAL A 414 -27.21 9.11 -0.80
CA VAL A 414 -27.46 8.50 0.52
C VAL A 414 -28.90 7.99 0.65
N GLY A 415 -29.88 8.83 0.33
CA GLY A 415 -31.30 8.45 0.39
C GLY A 415 -31.66 7.30 -0.56
N CYS A 416 -31.08 7.29 -1.77
CA CYS A 416 -31.25 6.21 -2.73
C CYS A 416 -30.68 4.89 -2.21
N VAL A 417 -29.46 4.92 -1.66
CA VAL A 417 -28.78 3.72 -1.12
C VAL A 417 -29.56 3.16 0.08
N ASP A 418 -30.08 3.99 1.00
CA ASP A 418 -30.89 3.51 2.12
C ASP A 418 -32.15 2.74 1.65
N GLY A 419 -32.81 3.23 0.59
CA GLY A 419 -33.89 2.51 -0.05
C GLY A 419 -33.51 1.18 -0.69
N CYS A 420 -32.36 1.14 -1.37
CA CYS A 420 -31.79 -0.07 -1.97
C CYS A 420 -31.42 -1.11 -0.89
N VAL A 421 -30.78 -0.66 0.20
CA VAL A 421 -30.48 -1.51 1.37
C VAL A 421 -31.73 -2.14 1.93
N ALA A 422 -32.82 -1.36 2.06
CA ALA A 422 -34.12 -1.88 2.56
C ALA A 422 -34.66 -3.01 1.69
N ALA A 423 -34.64 -2.85 0.38
CA ALA A 423 -35.11 -3.86 -0.56
C ALA A 423 -34.24 -5.14 -0.52
N VAL A 424 -32.90 -4.98 -0.55
CA VAL A 424 -31.95 -6.11 -0.55
C VAL A 424 -32.01 -6.88 0.77
N VAL A 425 -31.96 -6.20 1.93
CA VAL A 425 -31.98 -6.87 3.24
C VAL A 425 -33.31 -7.64 3.42
N THR A 426 -34.44 -7.03 3.04
CA THR A 426 -35.75 -7.70 3.10
C THR A 426 -35.75 -8.97 2.23
N CYS A 427 -35.25 -8.87 1.01
CA CYS A 427 -35.16 -10.01 0.10
C CYS A 427 -34.22 -11.10 0.64
N ALA A 428 -33.04 -10.73 1.12
CA ALA A 428 -32.03 -11.65 1.63
C ALA A 428 -32.51 -12.44 2.85
N LEU A 429 -33.12 -11.77 3.81
CA LEU A 429 -33.69 -12.42 5.01
C LEU A 429 -34.81 -13.38 4.66
N ALA A 430 -35.67 -13.03 3.71
CA ALA A 430 -36.76 -13.91 3.24
C ALA A 430 -36.25 -15.21 2.58
N HIS A 431 -35.01 -15.21 2.09
CA HIS A 431 -34.36 -16.36 1.44
C HIS A 431 -33.22 -16.97 2.29
N GLY A 432 -33.20 -16.69 3.59
CA GLY A 432 -32.31 -17.36 4.55
C GLY A 432 -30.84 -16.90 4.54
N TYR A 433 -30.53 -15.76 3.92
CA TYR A 433 -29.21 -15.17 3.99
C TYR A 433 -29.02 -14.39 5.29
N ALA A 434 -27.85 -14.54 5.91
CA ALA A 434 -27.32 -13.57 6.83
C ALA A 434 -26.69 -12.40 6.01
N VAL A 435 -26.91 -11.17 6.45
CA VAL A 435 -26.36 -10.00 5.76
C VAL A 435 -25.32 -9.33 6.66
N LEU A 436 -24.11 -9.13 6.13
CA LEU A 436 -23.07 -8.31 6.72
C LEU A 436 -23.03 -6.98 5.96
N LEU A 437 -23.39 -5.90 6.62
CA LEU A 437 -23.40 -4.56 6.04
C LEU A 437 -22.19 -3.79 6.58
N THR A 438 -21.36 -3.27 5.68
CA THR A 438 -20.18 -2.46 6.02
C THR A 438 -19.87 -1.46 4.91
N ALA A 439 -18.74 -0.78 5.01
CA ALA A 439 -18.14 0.04 3.97
C ALA A 439 -16.65 -0.33 3.85
N ASP A 440 -15.98 0.16 2.85
CA ASP A 440 -14.56 -0.06 2.59
C ASP A 440 -13.69 1.13 3.03
N HIS A 441 -14.25 2.32 3.09
CA HIS A 441 -13.70 3.58 3.65
C HIS A 441 -14.83 4.60 3.79
N GLY A 442 -14.50 5.78 4.32
CA GLY A 442 -15.44 6.91 4.37
C GLY A 442 -15.16 7.94 3.26
N ASN A 443 -16.21 8.66 2.87
CA ASN A 443 -16.22 9.79 1.93
C ASN A 443 -17.47 10.67 2.20
N ALA A 444 -18.68 10.17 1.99
CA ALA A 444 -19.94 10.91 2.19
C ALA A 444 -20.19 11.35 3.65
N ASP A 445 -19.52 10.73 4.60
CA ASP A 445 -19.53 11.09 6.02
C ASP A 445 -18.71 12.35 6.34
N HIS A 446 -17.95 12.88 5.37
CA HIS A 446 -17.15 14.10 5.49
C HIS A 446 -17.17 14.89 4.18
N ALA A 447 -18.35 15.36 3.78
CA ALA A 447 -18.59 16.06 2.51
C ALA A 447 -18.24 17.56 2.55
N VAL A 448 -18.02 18.15 3.72
CA VAL A 448 -17.70 19.57 3.91
C VAL A 448 -16.55 19.73 4.89
N ASN A 449 -15.53 20.50 4.52
CA ASN A 449 -14.39 20.86 5.36
C ASN A 449 -14.77 21.84 6.47
N ASP A 450 -13.91 21.99 7.49
CA ASP A 450 -14.12 22.89 8.62
C ASP A 450 -14.22 24.37 8.20
N ASP A 451 -13.66 24.74 7.05
CA ASP A 451 -13.75 26.08 6.45
C ASP A 451 -15.03 26.29 5.60
N GLY A 452 -15.89 25.28 5.50
CA GLY A 452 -17.12 25.30 4.72
C GLY A 452 -16.94 24.99 3.24
N SER A 453 -15.72 24.71 2.77
CA SER A 453 -15.47 24.26 1.39
C SER A 453 -15.90 22.80 1.19
N PRO A 454 -16.30 22.40 -0.04
CA PRO A 454 -16.57 21.00 -0.34
C PRO A 454 -15.33 20.13 -0.09
N ASN A 455 -15.54 18.98 0.56
CA ASN A 455 -14.52 17.93 0.61
C ASN A 455 -14.82 16.89 -0.47
N THR A 456 -13.83 16.56 -1.27
CA THR A 456 -13.89 15.53 -2.31
C THR A 456 -12.96 14.34 -2.03
N ALA A 457 -12.23 14.39 -0.91
CA ALA A 457 -11.33 13.33 -0.48
C ALA A 457 -12.04 12.34 0.45
N HIS A 458 -11.44 11.17 0.63
CA HIS A 458 -11.89 10.21 1.61
C HIS A 458 -11.72 10.72 3.04
N SER A 459 -12.37 10.07 4.01
CA SER A 459 -12.22 10.40 5.43
C SER A 459 -11.30 9.40 6.14
N LEU A 460 -10.84 9.78 7.35
CA LEU A 460 -10.11 8.89 8.26
C LEU A 460 -11.04 8.17 9.24
N ASN A 461 -12.35 8.37 9.09
CA ASN A 461 -13.32 7.81 10.01
C ASN A 461 -13.43 6.28 9.87
N PRO A 462 -13.76 5.56 10.95
CA PRO A 462 -14.08 4.15 10.87
C PRO A 462 -15.38 3.94 10.07
N VAL A 463 -15.65 2.69 9.73
CA VAL A 463 -16.88 2.29 9.05
C VAL A 463 -17.72 1.39 9.94
N GLN A 464 -19.03 1.38 9.72
CA GLN A 464 -19.94 0.49 10.44
C GLN A 464 -19.81 -0.97 10.02
N PHE A 465 -20.12 -1.88 10.92
CA PHE A 465 -20.26 -3.30 10.63
C PHE A 465 -21.49 -3.87 11.35
N ILE A 466 -22.53 -4.21 10.61
CA ILE A 466 -23.80 -4.70 11.15
C ILE A 466 -24.00 -6.15 10.72
N VAL A 467 -24.31 -7.04 11.68
CA VAL A 467 -24.56 -8.47 11.41
C VAL A 467 -26.05 -8.75 11.53
N ILE A 468 -26.69 -8.98 10.39
CA ILE A 468 -28.16 -9.04 10.26
C ILE A 468 -28.57 -10.50 9.97
N GLY A 469 -29.52 -11.05 10.73
CA GLY A 469 -30.12 -12.35 10.44
C GLY A 469 -29.19 -13.56 10.65
N ALA A 470 -28.08 -13.40 11.39
CA ALA A 470 -27.13 -14.49 11.65
C ALA A 470 -27.65 -15.54 12.67
N GLY A 471 -28.76 -15.25 13.37
CA GLY A 471 -29.36 -16.11 14.39
C GLY A 471 -29.11 -15.58 15.81
N ASP A 472 -29.86 -16.11 16.77
CA ASP A 472 -29.85 -15.64 18.17
C ASP A 472 -28.50 -15.94 18.91
N GLU A 473 -27.63 -16.70 18.27
CA GLU A 473 -26.30 -17.05 18.79
C GLU A 473 -25.33 -15.85 18.69
N VAL A 474 -25.54 -14.95 17.71
CA VAL A 474 -24.71 -13.75 17.52
C VAL A 474 -25.38 -12.60 18.28
N LYS A 475 -24.93 -12.39 19.51
CA LYS A 475 -25.45 -11.31 20.39
C LYS A 475 -24.62 -10.05 20.35
N ASP A 476 -23.32 -10.20 20.16
CA ASP A 476 -22.35 -9.12 20.15
C ASP A 476 -21.39 -9.27 18.95
N VAL A 477 -20.90 -8.15 18.46
CA VAL A 477 -19.90 -8.05 17.42
C VAL A 477 -18.78 -7.13 17.92
N LYS A 478 -17.55 -7.60 17.84
CA LYS A 478 -16.36 -6.85 18.31
C LYS A 478 -15.95 -5.79 17.28
N ASP A 479 -15.38 -4.69 17.76
CA ASP A 479 -14.66 -3.75 16.89
C ASP A 479 -13.42 -4.43 16.28
N GLY A 480 -13.04 -3.98 15.08
CA GLY A 480 -11.91 -4.54 14.36
C GLY A 480 -11.45 -3.68 13.19
N ALA A 481 -10.98 -4.36 12.15
CA ALA A 481 -10.59 -3.75 10.89
C ALA A 481 -11.23 -4.50 9.71
N LEU A 482 -11.11 -3.99 8.51
CA LEU A 482 -11.72 -4.59 7.31
C LEU A 482 -11.30 -6.05 7.10
N CYS A 483 -10.06 -6.41 7.45
CA CYS A 483 -9.55 -7.76 7.33
C CYS A 483 -10.27 -8.81 8.19
N ASN A 484 -11.01 -8.39 9.24
CA ASN A 484 -11.77 -9.31 10.09
C ASN A 484 -13.07 -9.82 9.44
N VAL A 485 -13.49 -9.21 8.31
CA VAL A 485 -14.78 -9.55 7.67
C VAL A 485 -14.74 -10.93 7.01
N ALA A 486 -13.69 -11.27 6.27
CA ALA A 486 -13.57 -12.59 5.64
C ALA A 486 -13.61 -13.75 6.65
N PRO A 487 -12.83 -13.76 7.76
CA PRO A 487 -12.93 -14.77 8.79
C PRO A 487 -14.33 -14.86 9.42
N THR A 488 -15.00 -13.72 9.60
CA THR A 488 -16.39 -13.66 10.14
C THR A 488 -17.36 -14.34 9.18
N ILE A 489 -17.24 -14.12 7.87
CA ILE A 489 -18.04 -14.78 6.84
C ILE A 489 -17.79 -16.31 6.86
N LEU A 490 -16.51 -16.74 6.87
CA LEU A 490 -16.18 -18.15 6.91
C LEU A 490 -16.77 -18.84 8.14
N LYS A 491 -16.73 -18.17 9.31
CA LYS A 491 -17.34 -18.71 10.54
C LYS A 491 -18.85 -18.88 10.42
N LEU A 492 -19.57 -17.91 9.82
CA LEU A 492 -21.02 -18.03 9.55
C LEU A 492 -21.35 -19.13 8.53
N MET A 493 -20.49 -19.32 7.53
CA MET A 493 -20.66 -20.36 6.52
C MET A 493 -20.23 -21.76 7.00
N GLY A 494 -19.63 -21.88 8.19
CA GLY A 494 -19.10 -23.15 8.71
C GLY A 494 -17.90 -23.66 7.93
N ILE A 495 -17.14 -22.80 7.29
CA ILE A 495 -15.93 -23.11 6.52
C ILE A 495 -14.70 -22.85 7.39
N PRO A 496 -13.74 -23.79 7.48
CA PRO A 496 -12.51 -23.57 8.24
C PRO A 496 -11.69 -22.40 7.69
N GLN A 497 -11.23 -21.53 8.59
CA GLN A 497 -10.35 -20.43 8.26
C GLN A 497 -8.95 -20.95 7.90
N PRO A 498 -8.34 -20.56 6.76
CA PRO A 498 -6.98 -20.96 6.43
C PRO A 498 -5.94 -20.23 7.30
N GLU A 499 -4.77 -20.82 7.45
CA GLU A 499 -3.66 -20.26 8.25
C GLU A 499 -3.22 -18.88 7.76
N ALA A 500 -3.27 -18.63 6.46
CA ALA A 500 -2.93 -17.34 5.86
C ALA A 500 -3.86 -16.20 6.28
N MET A 501 -5.09 -16.47 6.69
CA MET A 501 -5.99 -15.48 7.26
C MET A 501 -5.69 -15.30 8.74
N THR A 502 -4.89 -14.30 9.09
CA THR A 502 -4.43 -14.05 10.46
C THR A 502 -5.41 -13.22 11.30
N ALA A 503 -6.41 -12.60 10.67
CA ALA A 503 -7.41 -11.83 11.39
C ALA A 503 -8.44 -12.74 12.07
N GLU A 504 -8.92 -12.34 13.25
CA GLU A 504 -9.90 -13.09 14.03
C GLU A 504 -11.34 -12.78 13.58
N PRO A 505 -12.28 -13.74 13.65
CA PRO A 505 -13.71 -13.45 13.46
C PRO A 505 -14.21 -12.49 14.54
N LEU A 506 -15.16 -11.61 14.19
CA LEU A 506 -15.73 -10.60 15.09
C LEU A 506 -16.93 -11.10 15.92
N ILE A 507 -17.42 -12.30 15.66
CA ILE A 507 -18.59 -12.90 16.30
C ILE A 507 -18.20 -14.13 17.15
#